data_d5ee63bc66d7d86222504cbe90a087bf
#
_entry.id   d5ee63bc66d7d86222504cbe90a087bf
#
_cell.length_a   1.000
_cell.length_b   1.000
_cell.length_c   1.000
_cell.angle_alpha   90.00
_cell.angle_beta   90.00
_cell.angle_gamma   90.00
#
_symmetry.space_group_name_H-M   'P 1'
#
loop_
_entity.id
_entity.type
_entity.pdbx_description
1 polymer ?
#
loop_
_entity_poly.entity_id
_entity_poly.type
_entity_poly.pdbx_seq_one_letter_code
_entity_poly.pdbx_strand_id
1 'polypeptide(L)'
;TSQASDVHNPAQAGIAWQAYTPQVFTDAKAQNKHIYLYLEAVWCHWCHVMEAETHQDSTVQASLAKDFIAVKVDHDARPDLANRYREWGWPALIFLQADGTEIVKRAGYIAPPDFNRLLTAIVKDPSPESASAAPVFTPPKLALLTSAQSKHLLVLHDKNYDAKRGGLKTAQKFIDRDSMEFALGLTASGLEGSQKETKKVTQTLKAALNLFDPIWGGVYQYSTHGDWKHPHTEKIMRTQAGYLKLYAQAHLVLPKEGYLPHARSIETYLKTFLNNPTGGFYVSQDADVIPGKTDKAYFKLGDAERRKIGIPRVDTHEYADATAQAVEALAWLY
;
A
#
# COMPACT_ATOMS: atom_id res chain seq x y z
N THR A 1 -22.32 16.72 7.63
CA THR A 1 -22.99 15.43 7.47
C THR A 1 -23.73 15.41 6.15
N SER A 2 -23.06 15.06 5.07
CA SER A 2 -23.67 14.69 3.80
C SER A 2 -22.97 13.44 3.33
N GLN A 3 -23.59 12.29 3.54
CA GLN A 3 -23.26 11.05 2.87
C GLN A 3 -23.63 11.26 1.40
N ALA A 4 -22.62 11.34 0.54
CA ALA A 4 -22.82 11.15 -0.88
C ALA A 4 -23.17 9.67 -1.08
N SER A 5 -24.45 9.39 -1.24
CA SER A 5 -24.96 8.11 -1.68
C SER A 5 -24.49 7.91 -3.13
N ASP A 6 -23.55 7.00 -3.36
CA ASP A 6 -23.32 6.45 -4.69
C ASP A 6 -24.63 5.85 -5.19
N VAL A 7 -25.23 6.52 -6.15
CA VAL A 7 -26.43 6.03 -6.85
C VAL A 7 -26.02 4.84 -7.69
N HIS A 8 -26.18 3.67 -7.15
CA HIS A 8 -26.01 2.41 -7.85
C HIS A 8 -27.10 2.31 -8.94
N ASN A 9 -26.71 2.29 -10.22
CA ASN A 9 -27.61 2.08 -11.33
C ASN A 9 -28.07 0.60 -11.34
N PRO A 10 -29.35 0.28 -11.15
CA PRO A 10 -29.84 -1.10 -10.99
C PRO A 10 -29.93 -1.93 -12.27
N ALA A 11 -29.34 -1.50 -13.39
CA ALA A 11 -29.53 -2.12 -14.70
C ALA A 11 -28.39 -3.06 -15.15
N GLN A 12 -27.34 -3.30 -14.35
CA GLN A 12 -26.35 -4.36 -14.61
C GLN A 12 -26.39 -5.35 -13.44
N ALA A 13 -26.69 -6.62 -13.74
CA ALA A 13 -26.57 -7.72 -12.81
C ALA A 13 -25.07 -7.87 -12.44
N GLY A 14 -24.62 -7.17 -11.43
CA GLY A 14 -23.27 -7.16 -10.91
C GLY A 14 -23.20 -7.89 -9.58
N ILE A 15 -21.99 -7.99 -9.02
CA ILE A 15 -21.78 -8.54 -7.68
C ILE A 15 -22.50 -7.64 -6.65
N ALA A 16 -23.33 -8.23 -5.79
CA ALA A 16 -24.01 -7.53 -4.69
C ALA A 16 -23.02 -7.30 -3.52
N TRP A 17 -22.18 -6.28 -3.65
CA TRP A 17 -21.21 -5.92 -2.62
C TRP A 17 -21.85 -5.43 -1.34
N GLN A 18 -21.37 -5.93 -0.21
CA GLN A 18 -21.76 -5.50 1.12
C GLN A 18 -20.58 -4.82 1.84
N ALA A 19 -20.90 -3.97 2.83
CA ALA A 19 -19.89 -3.42 3.74
C ALA A 19 -19.48 -4.48 4.78
N TYR A 20 -18.24 -4.41 5.24
CA TYR A 20 -17.73 -5.31 6.29
C TYR A 20 -18.36 -4.95 7.65
N THR A 21 -19.35 -5.69 8.06
CA THR A 21 -20.09 -5.52 9.32
C THR A 21 -20.31 -6.87 10.01
N PRO A 22 -20.61 -6.92 11.32
CA PRO A 22 -20.99 -8.16 12.00
C PRO A 22 -22.19 -8.87 11.36
N GLN A 23 -23.08 -8.12 10.69
CA GLN A 23 -24.27 -8.67 10.02
C GLN A 23 -23.89 -9.64 8.90
N VAL A 24 -22.80 -9.39 8.16
CA VAL A 24 -22.30 -10.26 7.09
C VAL A 24 -22.10 -11.70 7.56
N PHE A 25 -21.55 -11.89 8.75
CA PHE A 25 -21.31 -13.22 9.32
C PHE A 25 -22.60 -13.93 9.72
N THR A 26 -23.56 -13.16 10.26
CA THR A 26 -24.91 -13.68 10.58
C THR A 26 -25.63 -14.11 9.31
N ASP A 27 -25.59 -13.31 8.26
CA ASP A 27 -26.23 -13.56 6.97
C ASP A 27 -25.56 -14.74 6.26
N ALA A 28 -24.23 -14.84 6.29
CA ALA A 28 -23.49 -15.96 5.74
C ALA A 28 -23.90 -17.28 6.40
N LYS A 29 -24.02 -17.29 7.73
CA LYS A 29 -24.49 -18.45 8.48
C LYS A 29 -25.93 -18.83 8.15
N ALA A 30 -26.84 -17.85 8.08
CA ALA A 30 -28.25 -18.07 7.79
C ALA A 30 -28.48 -18.59 6.36
N GLN A 31 -27.66 -18.16 5.40
CA GLN A 31 -27.74 -18.54 3.99
C GLN A 31 -26.86 -19.75 3.64
N ASN A 32 -26.09 -20.29 4.59
CA ASN A 32 -25.09 -21.34 4.38
C ASN A 32 -24.09 -20.97 3.27
N LYS A 33 -23.56 -19.72 3.32
CA LYS A 33 -22.59 -19.18 2.35
C LYS A 33 -21.26 -18.90 3.02
N HIS A 34 -20.20 -18.89 2.21
CA HIS A 34 -18.90 -18.35 2.60
C HIS A 34 -18.87 -16.83 2.41
N ILE A 35 -17.81 -16.18 2.88
CA ILE A 35 -17.59 -14.74 2.70
C ILE A 35 -16.40 -14.56 1.77
N TYR A 36 -16.58 -13.76 0.74
CA TYR A 36 -15.50 -13.24 -0.10
C TYR A 36 -15.23 -11.80 0.31
N LEU A 37 -14.15 -11.57 1.05
CA LEU A 37 -13.69 -10.26 1.45
C LEU A 37 -12.63 -9.76 0.45
N TYR A 38 -13.00 -8.74 -0.30
CA TYR A 38 -12.18 -8.07 -1.29
C TYR A 38 -11.66 -6.75 -0.70
N LEU A 39 -10.35 -6.69 -0.40
CA LEU A 39 -9.68 -5.45 -0.01
C LEU A 39 -9.07 -4.82 -1.25
N GLU A 40 -9.56 -3.65 -1.58
CA GLU A 40 -9.10 -2.84 -2.69
C GLU A 40 -8.57 -1.50 -2.21
N ALA A 41 -8.02 -0.71 -3.11
CA ALA A 41 -7.72 0.69 -2.89
C ALA A 41 -8.04 1.51 -4.14
N VAL A 42 -8.53 2.72 -3.96
CA VAL A 42 -8.94 3.62 -5.06
C VAL A 42 -7.80 3.89 -6.05
N TRP A 43 -6.57 3.92 -5.57
CA TRP A 43 -5.35 4.18 -6.36
C TRP A 43 -4.77 2.92 -7.05
N CYS A 44 -5.37 1.75 -6.83
CA CYS A 44 -4.75 0.47 -7.16
C CYS A 44 -5.08 0.02 -8.59
N HIS A 45 -4.14 0.12 -9.50
CA HIS A 45 -4.28 -0.34 -10.89
C HIS A 45 -4.82 -1.78 -11.00
N TRP A 46 -4.22 -2.74 -10.28
CA TRP A 46 -4.65 -4.14 -10.35
C TRP A 46 -6.03 -4.41 -9.75
N CYS A 47 -6.49 -3.52 -8.85
CA CYS A 47 -7.86 -3.55 -8.35
C CYS A 47 -8.83 -3.15 -9.48
N HIS A 48 -8.52 -2.10 -10.23
CA HIS A 48 -9.31 -1.68 -11.39
C HIS A 48 -9.37 -2.77 -12.47
N VAL A 49 -8.24 -3.44 -12.76
CA VAL A 49 -8.22 -4.56 -13.71
C VAL A 49 -9.09 -5.72 -13.21
N MET A 50 -9.00 -6.06 -11.92
CA MET A 50 -9.84 -7.11 -11.33
C MET A 50 -11.33 -6.77 -11.39
N GLU A 51 -11.69 -5.52 -11.17
CA GLU A 51 -13.07 -5.05 -11.29
C GLU A 51 -13.57 -5.06 -12.73
N ALA A 52 -12.73 -4.63 -13.68
CA ALA A 52 -13.13 -4.55 -15.09
C ALA A 52 -13.22 -5.91 -15.77
N GLU A 53 -12.43 -6.90 -15.35
CA GLU A 53 -12.35 -8.21 -15.99
C GLU A 53 -13.03 -9.29 -15.13
N THR A 54 -12.47 -9.60 -13.96
CA THR A 54 -12.88 -10.76 -13.16
C THR A 54 -14.24 -10.55 -12.51
N HIS A 55 -14.50 -9.37 -11.97
CA HIS A 55 -15.79 -9.08 -11.33
C HIS A 55 -16.91 -8.77 -12.35
N GLN A 56 -16.58 -8.56 -13.63
CA GLN A 56 -17.56 -8.44 -14.71
C GLN A 56 -17.85 -9.77 -15.40
N ASP A 57 -17.08 -10.82 -15.16
CA ASP A 57 -17.32 -12.14 -15.74
C ASP A 57 -18.60 -12.75 -15.20
N SER A 58 -19.53 -13.13 -16.08
CA SER A 58 -20.86 -13.65 -15.70
C SER A 58 -20.80 -14.96 -14.92
N THR A 59 -19.81 -15.82 -15.19
CA THR A 59 -19.61 -17.09 -14.47
C THR A 59 -19.12 -16.83 -13.04
N VAL A 60 -18.21 -15.87 -12.88
CA VAL A 60 -17.74 -15.44 -11.57
C VAL A 60 -18.87 -14.82 -10.76
N GLN A 61 -19.67 -13.94 -11.37
CA GLN A 61 -20.82 -13.32 -10.71
C GLN A 61 -21.84 -14.36 -10.24
N ALA A 62 -22.15 -15.34 -11.09
CA ALA A 62 -23.07 -16.44 -10.75
C ALA A 62 -22.55 -17.28 -9.59
N SER A 63 -21.26 -17.64 -9.60
CA SER A 63 -20.62 -18.41 -8.53
C SER A 63 -20.62 -17.66 -7.21
N LEU A 64 -20.27 -16.36 -7.23
CA LEU A 64 -20.30 -15.51 -6.03
C LEU A 64 -21.73 -15.36 -5.49
N ALA A 65 -22.69 -15.06 -6.36
CA ALA A 65 -24.09 -14.88 -5.94
C ALA A 65 -24.67 -16.16 -5.30
N LYS A 66 -24.27 -17.32 -5.79
CA LYS A 66 -24.76 -18.61 -5.30
C LYS A 66 -24.18 -18.96 -3.94
N ASP A 67 -22.87 -18.94 -3.79
CA ASP A 67 -22.17 -19.62 -2.71
C ASP A 67 -21.44 -18.67 -1.74
N PHE A 68 -21.42 -17.36 -2.02
CA PHE A 68 -20.70 -16.38 -1.21
C PHE A 68 -21.53 -15.14 -0.88
N ILE A 69 -21.19 -14.51 0.23
CA ILE A 69 -21.50 -13.10 0.48
C ILE A 69 -20.26 -12.29 0.10
N ALA A 70 -20.39 -11.43 -0.88
CA ALA A 70 -19.29 -10.59 -1.34
C ALA A 70 -19.21 -9.29 -0.53
N VAL A 71 -18.06 -9.04 0.05
CA VAL A 71 -17.76 -7.88 0.90
C VAL A 71 -16.62 -7.09 0.27
N LYS A 72 -16.85 -5.81 0.00
CA LYS A 72 -15.83 -4.90 -0.55
C LYS A 72 -15.39 -3.91 0.51
N VAL A 73 -14.09 -3.72 0.64
CA VAL A 73 -13.49 -2.81 1.63
C VAL A 73 -12.40 -1.99 0.97
N ASP A 74 -12.52 -0.67 1.08
CA ASP A 74 -11.42 0.24 0.79
C ASP A 74 -10.36 0.12 1.89
N HIS A 75 -9.15 -0.18 1.48
CA HIS A 75 -7.97 -0.34 2.33
C HIS A 75 -7.72 0.91 3.20
N ASP A 76 -7.82 2.10 2.60
CA ASP A 76 -7.49 3.34 3.30
C ASP A 76 -8.55 3.70 4.34
N ALA A 77 -9.81 3.32 4.12
CA ALA A 77 -10.90 3.52 5.06
C ALA A 77 -10.88 2.56 6.26
N ARG A 78 -10.18 1.42 6.16
CA ARG A 78 -10.16 0.35 7.18
C ARG A 78 -8.74 -0.08 7.54
N PRO A 79 -8.00 0.78 8.27
CA PRO A 79 -6.60 0.48 8.65
C PRO A 79 -6.45 -0.77 9.51
N ASP A 80 -7.49 -1.20 10.22
CA ASP A 80 -7.53 -2.46 10.97
C ASP A 80 -7.42 -3.68 10.06
N LEU A 81 -8.22 -3.73 8.99
CA LEU A 81 -8.17 -4.80 7.99
C LEU A 81 -6.93 -4.68 7.10
N ALA A 82 -6.56 -3.47 6.72
CA ALA A 82 -5.35 -3.19 5.96
C ALA A 82 -4.09 -3.72 6.66
N ASN A 83 -3.96 -3.48 7.97
CA ASN A 83 -2.85 -3.98 8.76
C ASN A 83 -2.90 -5.51 8.95
N ARG A 84 -4.10 -6.08 9.15
CA ARG A 84 -4.29 -7.53 9.30
C ARG A 84 -3.82 -8.29 8.05
N TYR A 85 -4.11 -7.75 6.86
CA TYR A 85 -3.85 -8.43 5.58
C TYR A 85 -2.74 -7.78 4.75
N ARG A 86 -1.92 -6.92 5.35
CA ARG A 86 -0.87 -6.13 4.66
C ARG A 86 0.11 -6.95 3.82
N GLU A 87 0.33 -8.22 4.18
CA GLU A 87 1.27 -9.10 3.47
C GLU A 87 0.71 -9.63 2.14
N TRP A 88 -0.60 -9.44 1.90
CA TRP A 88 -1.29 -9.91 0.70
C TRP A 88 -1.36 -8.87 -0.42
N GLY A 89 -0.85 -7.66 -0.18
CA GLY A 89 -0.81 -6.60 -1.21
C GLY A 89 -2.20 -6.11 -1.63
N TRP A 90 -2.31 -5.61 -2.85
CA TRP A 90 -3.54 -5.07 -3.43
C TRP A 90 -3.74 -5.58 -4.86
N PRO A 91 -4.97 -6.06 -5.18
CA PRO A 91 -6.01 -6.39 -4.25
C PRO A 91 -5.64 -7.57 -3.35
N ALA A 92 -6.19 -7.61 -2.12
CA ALA A 92 -6.14 -8.78 -1.27
C ALA A 92 -7.49 -9.50 -1.32
N LEU A 93 -7.46 -10.79 -1.60
CA LEU A 93 -8.63 -11.64 -1.78
C LEU A 93 -8.68 -12.64 -0.62
N ILE A 94 -9.61 -12.45 0.29
CA ILE A 94 -9.71 -13.22 1.52
C ILE A 94 -11.03 -13.99 1.53
N PHE A 95 -10.96 -15.29 1.77
CA PHE A 95 -12.14 -16.13 1.86
C PHE A 95 -12.30 -16.65 3.28
N LEU A 96 -13.51 -16.46 3.84
CA LEU A 96 -13.82 -16.80 5.23
C LEU A 96 -15.02 -17.75 5.30
N GLN A 97 -15.03 -18.59 6.33
CA GLN A 97 -16.25 -19.27 6.77
C GLN A 97 -17.19 -18.27 7.45
N ALA A 98 -18.45 -18.65 7.65
CA ALA A 98 -19.44 -17.81 8.30
C ALA A 98 -19.12 -17.46 9.77
N ASP A 99 -18.22 -18.18 10.42
CA ASP A 99 -17.72 -17.90 11.77
C ASP A 99 -16.48 -16.99 11.78
N GLY A 100 -15.98 -16.57 10.60
CA GLY A 100 -14.79 -15.76 10.44
C GLY A 100 -13.48 -16.53 10.32
N THR A 101 -13.52 -17.86 10.33
CA THR A 101 -12.33 -18.69 10.07
C THR A 101 -11.82 -18.45 8.65
N GLU A 102 -10.54 -18.14 8.51
CA GLU A 102 -9.91 -17.90 7.21
C GLU A 102 -9.72 -19.23 6.47
N ILE A 103 -10.33 -19.35 5.27
CA ILE A 103 -10.20 -20.52 4.39
C ILE A 103 -8.93 -20.39 3.57
N VAL A 104 -8.81 -19.31 2.78
CA VAL A 104 -7.70 -19.06 1.87
C VAL A 104 -7.50 -17.56 1.64
N LYS A 105 -6.27 -17.19 1.37
CA LYS A 105 -5.90 -15.80 1.03
C LYS A 105 -5.09 -15.78 -0.27
N ARG A 106 -5.34 -14.79 -1.12
CA ARG A 106 -4.61 -14.59 -2.38
C ARG A 106 -4.24 -13.13 -2.54
N ALA A 107 -3.11 -12.92 -3.17
CA ALA A 107 -2.55 -11.59 -3.44
C ALA A 107 -2.67 -11.24 -4.92
N GLY A 108 -3.12 -10.02 -5.21
CA GLY A 108 -3.11 -9.47 -6.55
C GLY A 108 -4.26 -9.96 -7.44
N TYR A 109 -4.16 -9.56 -8.71
CA TYR A 109 -5.14 -9.91 -9.74
C TYR A 109 -5.15 -11.41 -10.04
N ILE A 110 -6.36 -11.96 -10.20
CA ILE A 110 -6.60 -13.33 -10.67
C ILE A 110 -7.57 -13.27 -11.86
N ALA A 111 -7.19 -13.86 -13.00
CA ALA A 111 -8.03 -13.91 -14.19
C ALA A 111 -9.34 -14.70 -13.97
N PRO A 112 -10.44 -14.37 -14.68
CA PRO A 112 -11.76 -14.95 -14.45
C PRO A 112 -11.81 -16.50 -14.39
N PRO A 113 -11.17 -17.25 -15.32
CA PRO A 113 -11.20 -18.71 -15.25
C PRO A 113 -10.52 -19.28 -14.01
N ASP A 114 -9.39 -18.66 -13.60
CA ASP A 114 -8.63 -19.11 -12.42
C ASP A 114 -9.36 -18.75 -11.14
N PHE A 115 -9.99 -17.58 -11.11
CA PHE A 115 -10.78 -17.14 -9.98
C PHE A 115 -12.02 -18.06 -9.78
N ASN A 116 -12.70 -18.41 -10.86
CA ASN A 116 -13.84 -19.33 -10.78
C ASN A 116 -13.43 -20.75 -10.35
N ARG A 117 -12.22 -21.22 -10.78
CA ARG A 117 -11.67 -22.48 -10.24
C ARG A 117 -11.40 -22.39 -8.74
N LEU A 118 -10.88 -21.26 -8.27
CA LEU A 118 -10.65 -21.02 -6.85
C LEU A 118 -11.97 -21.04 -6.07
N LEU A 119 -13.03 -20.34 -6.53
CA LEU A 119 -14.34 -20.35 -5.91
C LEU A 119 -14.91 -21.77 -5.82
N THR A 120 -14.82 -22.53 -6.90
CA THR A 120 -15.28 -23.94 -6.94
C THR A 120 -14.52 -24.82 -5.96
N ALA A 121 -13.21 -24.65 -5.85
CA ALA A 121 -12.37 -25.41 -4.91
C ALA A 121 -12.73 -25.12 -3.46
N ILE A 122 -12.98 -23.84 -3.11
CA ILE A 122 -13.40 -23.42 -1.77
C ILE A 122 -14.75 -24.04 -1.38
N VAL A 123 -15.72 -24.01 -2.29
CA VAL A 123 -17.04 -24.63 -2.02
C VAL A 123 -16.94 -26.13 -1.82
N LYS A 124 -16.05 -26.81 -2.56
CA LYS A 124 -15.83 -28.25 -2.44
C LYS A 124 -15.10 -28.63 -1.15
N ASP A 125 -14.13 -27.84 -0.74
CA ASP A 125 -13.34 -28.05 0.47
C ASP A 125 -13.05 -26.68 1.15
N PRO A 126 -13.90 -26.27 2.10
CA PRO A 126 -13.72 -25.02 2.84
C PRO A 126 -12.74 -25.13 4.01
N SER A 127 -11.96 -26.20 4.08
CA SER A 127 -10.94 -26.34 5.12
C SER A 127 -9.87 -25.25 4.98
N PRO A 128 -9.42 -24.66 6.10
CA PRO A 128 -8.35 -23.67 6.07
C PRO A 128 -7.08 -24.20 5.39
N GLU A 129 -6.55 -23.44 4.41
CA GLU A 129 -5.21 -23.72 3.91
C GLU A 129 -4.22 -23.56 5.07
N SER A 130 -3.76 -24.70 5.61
CA SER A 130 -2.79 -24.83 6.71
C SER A 130 -2.69 -23.59 7.62
N ALA A 131 -3.36 -23.67 8.75
CA ALA A 131 -3.11 -22.76 9.85
C ALA A 131 -1.67 -22.94 10.32
N SER A 132 -0.77 -22.14 9.77
CA SER A 132 0.42 -21.78 10.55
C SER A 132 -0.13 -21.17 11.83
N ALA A 133 -0.06 -21.91 12.93
CA ALA A 133 -0.50 -21.41 14.23
C ALA A 133 0.15 -20.04 14.40
N ALA A 134 -0.65 -18.99 14.55
CA ALA A 134 -0.12 -17.68 14.82
C ALA A 134 0.82 -17.81 16.01
N PRO A 135 2.05 -17.33 15.95
CA PRO A 135 2.98 -17.45 17.06
C PRO A 135 2.31 -16.87 18.29
N VAL A 136 2.21 -17.67 19.37
CA VAL A 136 1.65 -17.21 20.63
C VAL A 136 2.54 -16.08 21.13
N PHE A 137 2.06 -14.84 21.00
CA PHE A 137 2.78 -13.68 21.48
C PHE A 137 2.74 -13.69 23.02
N THR A 138 3.86 -14.01 23.63
CA THR A 138 4.05 -13.80 25.07
C THR A 138 4.65 -12.42 25.27
N PRO A 139 3.92 -11.48 25.90
CA PRO A 139 4.46 -10.14 26.15
C PRO A 139 5.79 -10.23 26.91
N PRO A 140 6.81 -9.48 26.51
CA PRO A 140 8.08 -9.49 27.25
C PRO A 140 7.89 -8.90 28.65
N LYS A 141 8.57 -9.45 29.62
CA LYS A 141 8.57 -8.95 31.02
C LYS A 141 9.23 -7.57 31.15
N LEU A 142 10.06 -7.20 30.20
CA LEU A 142 10.79 -5.93 30.16
C LEU A 142 10.43 -5.18 28.88
N ALA A 143 10.26 -3.87 28.98
CA ALA A 143 10.01 -2.97 27.85
C ALA A 143 11.23 -2.76 26.93
N LEU A 144 12.41 -3.21 27.35
CA LEU A 144 13.67 -3.04 26.62
C LEU A 144 14.10 -4.34 25.96
N LEU A 145 14.74 -4.22 24.79
CA LEU A 145 15.38 -5.34 24.13
C LEU A 145 16.54 -5.87 24.97
N THR A 146 16.66 -7.18 25.06
CA THR A 146 17.88 -7.80 25.57
C THR A 146 19.05 -7.59 24.62
N SER A 147 20.29 -7.67 25.15
CA SER A 147 21.50 -7.58 24.30
C SER A 147 21.49 -8.61 23.14
N ALA A 148 20.99 -9.82 23.41
CA ALA A 148 20.87 -10.86 22.38
C ALA A 148 19.86 -10.48 21.28
N GLN A 149 18.71 -9.93 21.65
CA GLN A 149 17.70 -9.44 20.69
C GLN A 149 18.24 -8.27 19.87
N SER A 150 18.88 -7.29 20.52
CA SER A 150 19.50 -6.15 19.82
C SER A 150 20.54 -6.62 18.80
N LYS A 151 21.43 -7.54 19.21
CA LYS A 151 22.42 -8.11 18.31
C LYS A 151 21.78 -8.86 17.15
N HIS A 152 20.73 -9.64 17.40
CA HIS A 152 20.01 -10.36 16.35
C HIS A 152 19.37 -9.40 15.34
N LEU A 153 18.71 -8.33 15.78
CA LEU A 153 18.13 -7.32 14.91
C LEU A 153 19.17 -6.61 14.04
N LEU A 154 20.34 -6.30 14.60
CA LEU A 154 21.45 -5.73 13.81
C LEU A 154 21.94 -6.69 12.72
N VAL A 155 22.05 -7.98 13.04
CA VAL A 155 22.42 -9.01 12.05
C VAL A 155 21.35 -9.10 10.94
N LEU A 156 20.06 -9.06 11.28
CA LEU A 156 18.97 -9.06 10.30
C LEU A 156 18.98 -7.80 9.44
N HIS A 157 19.18 -6.63 10.03
CA HIS A 157 19.31 -5.36 9.32
C HIS A 157 20.42 -5.40 8.26
N ASP A 158 21.59 -5.92 8.63
CA ASP A 158 22.71 -6.09 7.71
C ASP A 158 22.45 -7.14 6.62
N LYS A 159 21.89 -8.29 7.01
CA LYS A 159 21.61 -9.41 6.10
C LYS A 159 20.59 -9.02 5.03
N ASN A 160 19.58 -8.25 5.40
CA ASN A 160 18.48 -7.88 4.52
C ASN A 160 18.82 -6.69 3.62
N TYR A 161 19.91 -5.97 3.88
CA TYR A 161 20.33 -4.84 3.06
C TYR A 161 20.92 -5.28 1.71
N ASP A 162 20.48 -4.65 0.62
CA ASP A 162 21.02 -4.84 -0.73
C ASP A 162 22.25 -3.95 -0.97
N ALA A 163 23.44 -4.47 -0.72
CA ALA A 163 24.68 -3.73 -0.88
C ALA A 163 24.97 -3.31 -2.34
N LYS A 164 24.32 -3.93 -3.32
CA LYS A 164 24.51 -3.59 -4.74
C LYS A 164 23.58 -2.48 -5.19
N ARG A 165 22.33 -2.50 -4.75
CA ARG A 165 21.27 -1.63 -5.28
C ARG A 165 20.69 -0.66 -4.25
N GLY A 166 21.04 -0.79 -2.99
CA GLY A 166 20.41 -0.08 -1.88
C GLY A 166 19.03 -0.63 -1.51
N GLY A 167 18.53 -0.27 -0.34
CA GLY A 167 17.29 -0.77 0.22
C GLY A 167 17.33 -2.25 0.61
N LEU A 168 16.16 -2.88 0.72
CA LEU A 168 16.06 -4.29 1.07
C LEU A 168 16.36 -5.21 -0.14
N LYS A 169 16.82 -6.45 0.13
CA LYS A 169 16.99 -7.52 -0.86
C LYS A 169 15.65 -8.14 -1.26
N THR A 170 14.79 -7.35 -1.88
CA THR A 170 13.46 -7.77 -2.33
C THR A 170 13.29 -7.55 -3.82
N ALA A 171 12.34 -8.25 -4.44
CA ALA A 171 11.96 -8.03 -5.83
C ALA A 171 11.28 -6.67 -6.03
N GLN A 172 10.61 -6.18 -5.01
CA GLN A 172 10.06 -4.81 -4.97
C GLN A 172 11.05 -3.88 -4.26
N LYS A 173 11.33 -2.72 -4.86
CA LYS A 173 12.19 -1.69 -4.28
C LYS A 173 11.36 -0.49 -3.84
N PHE A 174 11.46 -0.21 -2.56
CA PHE A 174 10.90 0.96 -1.87
C PHE A 174 11.80 1.26 -0.66
N ILE A 175 11.66 2.43 -0.06
CA ILE A 175 12.38 2.72 1.17
C ILE A 175 11.65 2.06 2.36
N ASP A 176 12.33 1.11 3.01
CA ASP A 176 11.94 0.65 4.33
C ASP A 176 12.28 1.73 5.36
N ARG A 177 11.23 2.43 5.82
CA ARG A 177 11.37 3.64 6.63
C ARG A 177 12.05 3.37 7.96
N ASP A 178 11.63 2.31 8.64
CA ASP A 178 12.13 1.99 9.97
C ASP A 178 13.63 1.69 9.93
N SER A 179 14.09 0.91 8.95
CA SER A 179 15.52 0.64 8.74
C SER A 179 16.32 1.90 8.40
N MET A 180 15.72 2.81 7.62
CA MET A 180 16.42 4.05 7.23
C MET A 180 16.43 5.09 8.35
N GLU A 181 15.38 5.23 9.14
CA GLU A 181 15.37 6.09 10.34
C GLU A 181 16.38 5.59 11.38
N PHE A 182 16.44 4.28 11.59
CA PHE A 182 17.47 3.66 12.44
C PHE A 182 18.89 3.97 11.93
N ALA A 183 19.14 3.78 10.63
CA ALA A 183 20.45 4.05 10.02
C ALA A 183 20.83 5.52 10.09
N LEU A 184 19.88 6.45 9.92
CA LEU A 184 20.07 7.89 10.10
C LEU A 184 20.40 8.24 11.56
N GLY A 185 19.71 7.63 12.51
CA GLY A 185 19.99 7.81 13.93
C GLY A 185 21.41 7.37 14.31
N LEU A 186 21.86 6.21 13.82
CA LEU A 186 23.25 5.76 14.00
C LEU A 186 24.25 6.68 13.30
N THR A 187 23.93 7.14 12.09
CA THR A 187 24.78 8.11 11.36
C THR A 187 24.95 9.40 12.16
N ALA A 188 23.86 9.93 12.73
CA ALA A 188 23.87 11.14 13.53
C ALA A 188 24.65 10.98 14.86
N SER A 189 24.59 9.79 15.46
CA SER A 189 25.25 9.54 16.73
C SER A 189 26.78 9.55 16.68
N GLY A 190 27.38 9.27 15.51
CA GLY A 190 28.83 9.11 15.34
C GLY A 190 29.41 7.89 16.09
N LEU A 191 28.58 7.00 16.60
CA LEU A 191 28.99 5.78 17.30
C LEU A 191 29.64 4.77 16.34
N GLU A 192 30.19 3.69 16.92
CA GLU A 192 30.71 2.56 16.14
C GLU A 192 29.67 2.04 15.15
N GLY A 193 30.07 1.83 13.91
CA GLY A 193 29.18 1.43 12.82
C GLY A 193 28.52 2.58 12.05
N SER A 194 28.56 3.83 12.54
CA SER A 194 27.93 4.99 11.89
C SER A 194 28.36 5.17 10.43
N GLN A 195 29.64 4.98 10.10
CA GLN A 195 30.14 5.11 8.72
C GLN A 195 29.52 4.06 7.78
N LYS A 196 29.25 2.86 8.26
CA LYS A 196 28.58 1.81 7.49
C LYS A 196 27.14 2.20 7.21
N GLU A 197 26.44 2.69 8.22
CA GLU A 197 25.05 3.12 8.08
C GLU A 197 24.92 4.37 7.19
N THR A 198 25.86 5.31 7.29
CA THR A 198 25.95 6.46 6.36
C THR A 198 26.01 6.01 4.90
N LYS A 199 26.79 4.97 4.59
CA LYS A 199 26.87 4.41 3.23
C LYS A 199 25.54 3.80 2.80
N LYS A 200 24.87 3.04 3.69
CA LYS A 200 23.54 2.46 3.40
C LYS A 200 22.51 3.55 3.12
N VAL A 201 22.44 4.57 3.98
CA VAL A 201 21.55 5.72 3.81
C VAL A 201 21.79 6.41 2.47
N THR A 202 23.03 6.83 2.21
CA THR A 202 23.38 7.58 1.00
C THR A 202 23.07 6.77 -0.27
N GLN A 203 23.42 5.49 -0.29
CA GLN A 203 23.17 4.62 -1.42
C GLN A 203 21.66 4.44 -1.65
N THR A 204 20.89 4.17 -0.58
CA THR A 204 19.45 3.91 -0.68
C THR A 204 18.70 5.17 -1.11
N LEU A 205 18.96 6.33 -0.48
CA LEU A 205 18.28 7.57 -0.84
C LEU A 205 18.62 8.02 -2.26
N LYS A 206 19.86 7.84 -2.71
CA LYS A 206 20.27 8.09 -4.10
C LYS A 206 19.54 7.19 -5.10
N ALA A 207 19.44 5.90 -4.79
CA ALA A 207 18.75 4.94 -5.65
C ALA A 207 17.25 5.21 -5.73
N ALA A 208 16.64 5.60 -4.61
CA ALA A 208 15.21 5.92 -4.49
C ALA A 208 14.79 7.18 -5.27
N LEU A 209 15.72 8.02 -5.69
CA LEU A 209 15.42 9.17 -6.58
C LEU A 209 14.80 8.72 -7.92
N ASN A 210 15.02 7.48 -8.35
CA ASN A 210 14.34 6.93 -9.52
C ASN A 210 12.83 6.75 -9.34
N LEU A 211 12.32 6.83 -8.12
CA LEU A 211 10.89 6.79 -7.81
C LEU A 211 10.28 8.20 -7.76
N PHE A 212 11.06 9.27 -7.87
CA PHE A 212 10.51 10.62 -7.90
C PHE A 212 9.91 10.93 -9.27
N ASP A 213 8.74 11.56 -9.27
CA ASP A 213 8.17 12.13 -10.49
C ASP A 213 8.94 13.42 -10.84
N PRO A 214 9.67 13.45 -11.96
CA PRO A 214 10.49 14.60 -12.31
C PRO A 214 9.68 15.82 -12.74
N ILE A 215 8.37 15.65 -13.02
CA ILE A 215 7.52 16.72 -13.57
C ILE A 215 6.66 17.35 -12.47
N TRP A 216 5.92 16.53 -11.73
CA TRP A 216 4.98 17.02 -10.69
C TRP A 216 5.53 16.93 -9.28
N GLY A 217 6.69 16.31 -9.11
CA GLY A 217 7.21 15.98 -7.78
C GLY A 217 6.47 14.84 -7.13
N GLY A 218 6.76 14.63 -5.85
CA GLY A 218 6.24 13.45 -5.14
C GLY A 218 6.93 12.16 -5.56
N VAL A 219 6.52 11.06 -4.96
CA VAL A 219 7.18 9.76 -5.08
C VAL A 219 6.17 8.69 -5.49
N TYR A 220 6.52 7.89 -6.47
CA TYR A 220 5.80 6.69 -6.86
C TYR A 220 5.91 5.62 -5.77
N GLN A 221 4.97 4.69 -5.73
CA GLN A 221 4.81 3.77 -4.62
C GLN A 221 6.02 2.85 -4.41
N TYR A 222 6.44 2.12 -5.45
CA TYR A 222 7.58 1.19 -5.43
C TYR A 222 8.04 0.88 -6.85
N SER A 223 9.17 0.18 -6.97
CA SER A 223 9.65 -0.36 -8.25
C SER A 223 9.68 -1.89 -8.22
N THR A 224 9.47 -2.52 -9.36
CA THR A 224 9.54 -3.98 -9.55
C THR A 224 10.92 -4.44 -10.05
N HIS A 225 11.08 -5.75 -10.33
CA HIS A 225 12.27 -6.38 -10.90
C HIS A 225 13.55 -6.29 -10.03
N GLY A 226 13.41 -5.98 -8.75
CA GLY A 226 14.54 -5.86 -7.83
C GLY A 226 15.46 -4.69 -8.14
N ASP A 227 15.01 -3.71 -8.91
CA ASP A 227 15.71 -2.46 -9.20
C ASP A 227 14.81 -1.25 -8.91
N TRP A 228 15.33 -0.03 -9.11
CA TRP A 228 14.59 1.21 -8.83
C TRP A 228 14.00 1.85 -10.10
N LYS A 229 13.95 1.13 -11.24
CA LYS A 229 13.70 1.73 -12.57
C LYS A 229 12.35 1.39 -13.18
N HIS A 230 11.56 0.57 -12.51
CA HIS A 230 10.25 0.12 -12.99
C HIS A 230 9.15 0.53 -12.01
N PRO A 231 8.88 1.83 -11.86
CA PRO A 231 7.95 2.33 -10.86
C PRO A 231 6.51 1.89 -11.13
N HIS A 232 5.79 1.63 -10.06
CA HIS A 232 4.35 1.67 -9.95
C HIS A 232 3.96 3.08 -9.56
N THR A 233 3.15 3.73 -10.37
CA THR A 233 3.03 5.20 -10.43
C THR A 233 1.98 5.78 -9.51
N GLU A 234 1.34 4.98 -8.69
CA GLU A 234 0.47 5.41 -7.60
C GLU A 234 1.22 6.34 -6.63
N LYS A 235 0.56 7.39 -6.17
CA LYS A 235 1.12 8.32 -5.18
C LYS A 235 0.23 8.39 -3.95
N ILE A 236 0.62 7.66 -2.91
CA ILE A 236 -0.15 7.46 -1.68
C ILE A 236 0.40 8.37 -0.59
N MET A 237 -0.45 9.07 0.17
CA MET A 237 -0.03 10.01 1.22
C MET A 237 0.99 9.40 2.19
N ARG A 238 0.76 8.17 2.64
CA ARG A 238 1.70 7.47 3.54
C ARG A 238 3.10 7.34 2.95
N THR A 239 3.21 7.10 1.65
CA THR A 239 4.51 7.04 0.94
C THR A 239 5.12 8.44 0.86
N GLN A 240 4.34 9.45 0.46
CA GLN A 240 4.79 10.83 0.37
C GLN A 240 5.34 11.31 1.72
N ALA A 241 4.56 11.16 2.79
CA ALA A 241 4.94 11.57 4.14
C ALA A 241 6.22 10.87 4.62
N GLY A 242 6.31 9.56 4.42
CA GLY A 242 7.49 8.80 4.82
C GLY A 242 8.77 9.23 4.12
N TYR A 243 8.70 9.46 2.81
CA TYR A 243 9.86 9.96 2.05
C TYR A 243 10.19 11.41 2.40
N LEU A 244 9.19 12.28 2.53
CA LEU A 244 9.39 13.67 2.96
C LEU A 244 10.15 13.73 4.28
N LYS A 245 9.69 13.01 5.29
CA LYS A 245 10.33 12.91 6.61
C LYS A 245 11.79 12.44 6.49
N LEU A 246 12.03 11.33 5.79
CA LEU A 246 13.37 10.76 5.63
C LEU A 246 14.34 11.70 4.91
N TYR A 247 13.91 12.36 3.83
CA TYR A 247 14.77 13.30 3.12
C TYR A 247 15.02 14.58 3.93
N ALA A 248 14.05 15.04 4.72
CA ALA A 248 14.24 16.15 5.67
C ALA A 248 15.24 15.78 6.77
N GLN A 249 15.08 14.64 7.41
CA GLN A 249 16.02 14.12 8.41
C GLN A 249 17.42 13.91 7.83
N ALA A 250 17.50 13.32 6.62
CA ALA A 250 18.78 13.13 5.94
C ALA A 250 19.47 14.45 5.61
N HIS A 251 18.72 15.50 5.26
CA HIS A 251 19.29 16.83 5.09
C HIS A 251 19.92 17.36 6.38
N LEU A 252 19.29 17.18 7.53
CA LEU A 252 19.82 17.61 8.83
C LEU A 252 21.08 16.84 9.21
N VAL A 253 21.11 15.52 9.00
CA VAL A 253 22.20 14.63 9.38
C VAL A 253 23.37 14.70 8.39
N LEU A 254 23.09 14.85 7.10
CA LEU A 254 24.05 14.82 5.99
C LEU A 254 23.85 16.04 5.07
N PRO A 255 24.05 17.28 5.56
CA PRO A 255 23.67 18.51 4.85
C PRO A 255 24.40 18.71 3.51
N LYS A 256 25.55 18.06 3.32
CA LYS A 256 26.36 18.17 2.08
C LYS A 256 25.85 17.27 0.95
N GLU A 257 24.96 16.32 1.23
CA GLU A 257 24.44 15.37 0.23
C GLU A 257 23.29 15.94 -0.64
N GLY A 258 22.77 17.12 -0.31
CA GLY A 258 21.80 17.83 -1.15
C GLY A 258 20.37 17.26 -1.11
N TYR A 259 19.91 16.73 0.03
CA TYR A 259 18.59 16.11 0.15
C TYR A 259 17.40 17.09 0.21
N LEU A 260 17.61 18.34 0.63
CA LEU A 260 16.52 19.32 0.80
C LEU A 260 15.67 19.56 -0.46
N PRO A 261 16.23 19.72 -1.68
CA PRO A 261 15.40 19.88 -2.88
C PRO A 261 14.45 18.72 -3.14
N HIS A 262 14.82 17.49 -2.76
CA HIS A 262 13.97 16.32 -2.92
C HIS A 262 12.80 16.33 -1.91
N ALA A 263 13.07 16.70 -0.65
CA ALA A 263 12.01 16.94 0.33
C ALA A 263 11.03 18.03 -0.15
N ARG A 264 11.54 19.14 -0.65
CA ARG A 264 10.73 20.24 -1.21
C ARG A 264 9.92 19.83 -2.45
N SER A 265 10.44 18.94 -3.28
CA SER A 265 9.69 18.37 -4.41
C SER A 265 8.47 17.61 -3.96
N ILE A 266 8.56 16.82 -2.88
CA ILE A 266 7.41 16.13 -2.30
C ILE A 266 6.42 17.14 -1.71
N GLU A 267 6.89 18.13 -0.96
CA GLU A 267 6.04 19.20 -0.42
C GLU A 267 5.26 19.92 -1.51
N THR A 268 5.92 20.25 -2.63
CA THR A 268 5.29 20.91 -3.79
C THR A 268 4.16 20.02 -4.35
N TYR A 269 4.41 18.71 -4.48
CA TYR A 269 3.40 17.76 -4.91
C TYR A 269 2.21 17.72 -3.96
N LEU A 270 2.45 17.64 -2.64
CA LEU A 270 1.39 17.64 -1.63
C LEU A 270 0.51 18.89 -1.76
N LYS A 271 1.13 20.06 -1.85
CA LYS A 271 0.43 21.35 -1.99
C LYS A 271 -0.38 21.45 -3.29
N THR A 272 0.10 20.84 -4.37
CA THR A 272 -0.52 20.95 -5.70
C THR A 272 -1.68 19.99 -5.89
N PHE A 273 -1.56 18.76 -5.39
CA PHE A 273 -2.49 17.68 -5.73
C PHE A 273 -3.24 17.10 -4.53
N LEU A 274 -2.63 17.06 -3.34
CA LEU A 274 -3.21 16.39 -2.18
C LEU A 274 -3.62 17.36 -1.06
N ASN A 275 -3.50 18.66 -1.24
CA ASN A 275 -3.96 19.64 -0.26
C ASN A 275 -5.47 19.83 -0.36
N ASN A 276 -6.18 19.68 0.75
CA ASN A 276 -7.58 20.11 0.84
C ASN A 276 -7.65 21.61 1.17
N PRO A 277 -8.29 22.44 0.34
CA PRO A 277 -8.41 23.88 0.59
C PRO A 277 -9.10 24.24 1.93
N THR A 278 -9.92 23.33 2.47
CA THR A 278 -10.61 23.52 3.76
C THR A 278 -9.79 23.06 4.97
N GLY A 279 -8.61 22.51 4.74
CA GLY A 279 -7.69 21.96 5.74
C GLY A 279 -7.53 20.45 5.62
N GLY A 280 -6.35 19.95 5.99
CA GLY A 280 -6.00 18.53 5.85
C GLY A 280 -5.43 18.15 4.50
N PHE A 281 -5.33 16.83 4.26
CA PHE A 281 -4.76 16.28 3.04
C PHE A 281 -5.60 15.12 2.50
N TYR A 282 -5.74 15.07 1.19
CA TYR A 282 -6.29 13.94 0.45
C TYR A 282 -5.36 12.74 0.53
N VAL A 283 -5.92 11.53 0.42
CA VAL A 283 -5.19 10.29 0.76
C VAL A 283 -4.28 9.79 -0.34
N SER A 284 -4.63 9.96 -1.63
CA SER A 284 -3.84 9.38 -2.73
C SER A 284 -4.16 9.97 -4.10
N GLN A 285 -3.29 9.65 -5.05
CA GLN A 285 -3.53 9.83 -6.49
C GLN A 285 -3.32 8.49 -7.19
N ASP A 286 -4.25 8.16 -8.09
CA ASP A 286 -4.26 6.93 -8.88
C ASP A 286 -3.03 6.80 -9.79
N ALA A 287 -2.69 5.55 -10.14
CA ALA A 287 -1.71 5.25 -11.19
C ALA A 287 -2.25 5.55 -12.59
N ASP A 288 -3.55 5.44 -12.78
CA ASP A 288 -4.21 5.43 -14.09
C ASP A 288 -4.95 6.73 -14.35
N VAL A 289 -4.81 7.29 -15.55
CA VAL A 289 -5.69 8.38 -16.02
C VAL A 289 -7.08 7.81 -16.35
N ILE A 290 -7.11 6.60 -16.90
CA ILE A 290 -8.32 5.83 -17.14
C ILE A 290 -8.18 4.54 -16.31
N PRO A 291 -9.06 4.29 -15.34
CA PRO A 291 -8.94 3.13 -14.46
C PRO A 291 -8.72 1.81 -15.21
N GLY A 292 -7.73 1.03 -14.81
CA GLY A 292 -7.36 -0.24 -15.41
C GLY A 292 -6.57 -0.13 -16.72
N LYS A 293 -6.22 1.07 -17.17
CA LYS A 293 -5.40 1.29 -18.37
C LYS A 293 -4.08 1.96 -18.01
N THR A 294 -3.06 1.14 -17.77
CA THR A 294 -1.70 1.66 -17.55
C THR A 294 -1.15 2.32 -18.81
N ASP A 295 -0.77 3.57 -18.71
CA ASP A 295 0.01 4.26 -19.73
C ASP A 295 1.36 4.73 -19.16
N LYS A 296 2.38 3.87 -19.26
CA LYS A 296 3.75 4.22 -18.85
C LYS A 296 4.32 5.39 -19.65
N ALA A 297 3.82 5.65 -20.85
CA ALA A 297 4.23 6.78 -21.67
C ALA A 297 3.74 8.09 -21.09
N TYR A 298 2.56 8.10 -20.47
CA TYR A 298 1.99 9.28 -19.81
C TYR A 298 2.96 9.90 -18.79
N PHE A 299 3.58 9.09 -17.94
CA PHE A 299 4.49 9.56 -16.90
C PHE A 299 5.85 10.09 -17.42
N LYS A 300 6.12 9.92 -18.72
CA LYS A 300 7.27 10.52 -19.41
C LYS A 300 6.97 11.88 -20.04
N LEU A 301 5.69 12.26 -20.10
CA LEU A 301 5.24 13.51 -20.69
C LEU A 301 5.52 14.72 -19.76
N GLY A 302 5.59 15.92 -20.35
CA GLY A 302 5.65 17.19 -19.64
C GLY A 302 4.31 17.59 -19.00
N ASP A 303 4.32 18.61 -18.14
CA ASP A 303 3.13 19.07 -17.41
C ASP A 303 1.95 19.43 -18.35
N ALA A 304 2.20 20.21 -19.39
CA ALA A 304 1.16 20.65 -20.31
C ALA A 304 0.50 19.47 -21.06
N GLU A 305 1.29 18.48 -21.47
CA GLU A 305 0.81 17.30 -22.17
C GLU A 305 0.01 16.38 -21.23
N ARG A 306 0.50 16.17 -20.00
CA ARG A 306 -0.25 15.40 -18.99
C ARG A 306 -1.61 16.03 -18.69
N ARG A 307 -1.66 17.36 -18.49
CA ARG A 307 -2.92 18.08 -18.23
C ARG A 307 -3.90 18.03 -19.41
N LYS A 308 -3.39 18.02 -20.65
CA LYS A 308 -4.21 17.88 -21.84
C LYS A 308 -4.88 16.51 -21.95
N ILE A 309 -4.17 15.43 -21.55
CA ILE A 309 -4.70 14.06 -21.53
C ILE A 309 -5.68 13.88 -20.37
N GLY A 310 -5.35 14.43 -19.22
CA GLY A 310 -6.08 14.32 -17.96
C GLY A 310 -5.13 14.15 -16.78
N ILE A 311 -5.64 14.37 -15.58
CA ILE A 311 -4.91 14.14 -14.33
C ILE A 311 -5.44 12.84 -13.72
N PRO A 312 -4.58 11.88 -13.33
CA PRO A 312 -5.04 10.69 -12.62
C PRO A 312 -5.89 11.08 -11.41
N ARG A 313 -6.94 10.32 -11.16
CA ARG A 313 -7.90 10.58 -10.10
C ARG A 313 -7.21 10.81 -8.77
N VAL A 314 -7.57 11.89 -8.09
CA VAL A 314 -7.21 12.12 -6.68
C VAL A 314 -8.35 11.57 -5.83
N ASP A 315 -8.02 10.71 -4.89
CA ASP A 315 -8.96 10.29 -3.85
C ASP A 315 -9.04 11.38 -2.79
N THR A 316 -10.17 12.06 -2.76
CA THR A 316 -10.41 13.21 -1.89
C THR A 316 -10.90 12.83 -0.49
N HIS A 317 -10.88 11.57 -0.12
CA HIS A 317 -11.08 11.16 1.26
C HIS A 317 -9.92 11.65 2.14
N GLU A 318 -10.25 11.97 3.38
CA GLU A 318 -9.30 12.39 4.39
C GLU A 318 -9.32 11.40 5.55
N TYR A 319 -8.16 10.83 5.84
CA TYR A 319 -8.00 9.91 6.97
C TYR A 319 -7.04 10.51 7.99
N ALA A 320 -7.40 10.39 9.27
CA ALA A 320 -6.67 11.00 10.36
C ALA A 320 -5.21 10.54 10.43
N ASP A 321 -4.94 9.25 10.16
CA ASP A 321 -3.60 8.68 10.17
C ASP A 321 -2.74 9.22 9.01
N ALA A 322 -3.30 9.34 7.81
CA ALA A 322 -2.62 9.88 6.63
C ALA A 322 -2.28 11.38 6.84
N THR A 323 -3.25 12.15 7.32
CA THR A 323 -3.05 13.58 7.64
C THR A 323 -2.01 13.76 8.76
N ALA A 324 -2.06 12.96 9.82
CA ALA A 324 -1.09 13.02 10.91
C ALA A 324 0.35 12.74 10.43
N GLN A 325 0.53 11.75 9.56
CA GLN A 325 1.84 11.46 8.96
C GLN A 325 2.34 12.62 8.08
N ALA A 326 1.47 13.26 7.32
CA ALA A 326 1.83 14.43 6.52
C ALA A 326 2.27 15.60 7.41
N VAL A 327 1.54 15.87 8.50
CA VAL A 327 1.87 16.93 9.47
C VAL A 327 3.21 16.64 10.15
N GLU A 328 3.44 15.40 10.59
CA GLU A 328 4.72 14.98 11.17
C GLU A 328 5.88 15.23 10.18
N ALA A 329 5.71 14.79 8.94
CA ALA A 329 6.75 14.94 7.92
C ALA A 329 7.05 16.40 7.60
N LEU A 330 6.02 17.26 7.52
CA LEU A 330 6.18 18.70 7.33
C LEU A 330 6.89 19.35 8.52
N ALA A 331 6.59 18.93 9.76
CA ALA A 331 7.27 19.44 10.95
C ALA A 331 8.78 19.13 10.95
N TRP A 332 9.22 18.04 10.30
CA TRP A 332 10.65 17.77 10.09
C TRP A 332 11.29 18.65 9.03
N LEU A 333 10.49 19.18 8.09
CA LEU A 333 10.98 20.01 7.01
C LEU A 333 11.18 21.48 7.42
N TYR A 334 10.49 21.93 8.47
CA TYR A 334 10.49 23.30 8.99
C TYR A 334 11.05 23.40 10.40
#